data_5c1a8932d2a8a3241700ccf4917e85bf
#
_entry.id   5c1a8932d2a8a3241700ccf4917e85bf
#
_cell.length_a   1.000
_cell.length_b   1.000
_cell.length_c   1.000
_cell.angle_alpha   90.00
_cell.angle_beta   90.00
_cell.angle_gamma   90.00
#
_symmetry.space_group_name_H-M   'P 1'
#
loop_
_entity.id
_entity.type
_entity.pdbx_description
1 polymer ?
#
loop_
_entity_poly.entity_id
_entity_poly.type
_entity_poly.pdbx_seq_one_letter_code
_entity_poly.pdbx_strand_id
1 'polypeptide(L)'
;MTDEIPFEIIHEGIIESTIPFSNKMIDDGKQENFLMNCDEQTHGRGSGNRKWASQKGNALTTLNIKEKYMPKEILKLTPFLIANSVCEHLNKISRDKFLIKWPNDILCIDQNKVCGILVDKYKDFYQLSFGINLSQCPDSSQIRKGGRTACKLGNHSDTIPEPLEFSILLCKDICSKLKTYDCKKIIEEWKKNAIFDIKVTKRNDESGKLYKPLDIDLDGKLKVVDEDGKEEILDPQFPFVPKI
;
A
#
# COMPACT_ATOMS: atom_id res chain seq x y z
N MET A 1 14.63 26.58 -6.17
CA MET A 1 14.81 25.57 -5.09
C MET A 1 13.71 24.55 -5.27
N THR A 2 14.07 23.30 -5.52
CA THR A 2 13.10 22.21 -5.66
C THR A 2 12.41 22.03 -4.31
N ASP A 3 11.17 22.42 -4.26
CA ASP A 3 10.31 22.33 -3.08
C ASP A 3 9.90 20.86 -2.81
N GLU A 4 10.83 19.94 -2.72
CA GLU A 4 10.52 18.53 -2.38
C GLU A 4 10.20 18.40 -0.88
N ILE A 5 9.28 17.49 -0.51
CA ILE A 5 9.12 17.11 0.89
C ILE A 5 10.38 16.34 1.28
N PRO A 6 11.28 16.92 2.09
CA PRO A 6 12.53 16.26 2.44
C PRO A 6 12.26 15.15 3.44
N PHE A 7 13.02 14.06 3.37
CA PHE A 7 13.03 13.00 4.36
C PHE A 7 14.43 12.40 4.51
N GLU A 8 14.74 11.99 5.72
CA GLU A 8 15.96 11.23 6.04
C GLU A 8 15.75 9.76 5.68
N ILE A 9 16.81 9.07 5.29
CA ILE A 9 16.78 7.64 4.98
C ILE A 9 17.40 6.88 6.15
N ILE A 10 16.65 5.94 6.71
CA ILE A 10 17.09 5.06 7.79
C ILE A 10 16.87 3.63 7.32
N HIS A 11 17.98 2.89 7.24
CA HIS A 11 17.98 1.49 6.82
C HIS A 11 18.55 0.62 7.92
N GLU A 12 17.85 -0.46 8.23
CA GLU A 12 18.24 -1.46 9.23
C GLU A 12 18.31 -2.87 8.61
N GLY A 13 18.99 -3.75 9.24
CA GLY A 13 19.05 -5.15 8.82
C GLY A 13 17.75 -5.89 9.15
N ILE A 14 17.74 -6.67 10.23
CA ILE A 14 16.55 -7.42 10.70
C ILE A 14 15.92 -6.67 11.88
N ILE A 15 14.64 -6.32 11.75
CA ILE A 15 13.87 -5.66 12.81
C ILE A 15 12.54 -6.36 13.03
N GLU A 16 11.83 -6.00 14.10
CA GLU A 16 10.48 -6.52 14.34
C GLU A 16 9.52 -6.11 13.21
N SER A 17 9.39 -4.81 12.96
CA SER A 17 8.63 -4.24 11.84
C SER A 17 8.97 -2.76 11.69
N THR A 18 8.89 -2.24 10.46
CA THR A 18 9.15 -0.81 10.17
C THR A 18 8.22 0.13 10.92
N ILE A 19 6.95 -0.24 11.17
CA ILE A 19 5.97 0.60 11.85
C ILE A 19 6.28 0.77 13.34
N PRO A 20 6.39 -0.28 14.18
CA PRO A 20 6.72 -0.10 15.60
C PRO A 20 8.13 0.47 15.80
N PHE A 21 9.08 0.17 14.89
CA PHE A 21 10.39 0.80 14.94
C PHE A 21 10.31 2.31 14.70
N SER A 22 9.54 2.74 13.71
CA SER A 22 9.25 4.16 13.47
C SER A 22 8.58 4.81 14.67
N ASN A 23 7.60 4.14 15.31
CA ASN A 23 6.92 4.66 16.50
C ASN A 23 7.91 4.92 17.63
N LYS A 24 8.82 3.98 17.87
CA LYS A 24 9.88 4.16 18.87
C LYS A 24 10.76 5.36 18.57
N MET A 25 11.20 5.53 17.32
CA MET A 25 12.00 6.70 16.94
C MET A 25 11.26 8.03 17.17
N ILE A 26 9.97 8.06 16.85
CA ILE A 26 9.11 9.24 17.10
C ILE A 26 8.97 9.46 18.62
N ASP A 27 8.84 8.42 19.43
CA ASP A 27 8.79 8.51 20.90
C ASP A 27 10.12 9.00 21.48
N ASP A 28 11.24 8.58 20.89
CA ASP A 28 12.61 9.00 21.25
C ASP A 28 12.94 10.43 20.75
N GLY A 29 11.98 11.14 20.15
CA GLY A 29 12.10 12.56 19.80
C GLY A 29 12.40 12.88 18.34
N LYS A 30 12.30 11.92 17.41
CA LYS A 30 12.45 12.18 15.97
C LYS A 30 11.41 13.21 15.48
N GLN A 31 11.88 14.29 14.86
CA GLN A 31 11.02 15.42 14.46
C GLN A 31 10.92 15.60 12.93
N GLU A 32 11.88 15.13 12.17
CA GLU A 32 11.91 15.25 10.70
C GLU A 32 11.13 14.12 10.05
N ASN A 33 10.71 14.33 8.79
CA ASN A 33 10.20 13.22 7.97
C ASN A 33 11.33 12.22 7.73
N PHE A 34 10.99 10.94 7.71
CA PHE A 34 11.98 9.91 7.45
C PHE A 34 11.38 8.68 6.77
N LEU A 35 12.17 8.05 5.96
CA LEU A 35 11.92 6.73 5.40
C LEU A 35 12.58 5.70 6.30
N MET A 36 11.79 4.79 6.87
CA MET A 36 12.27 3.62 7.58
C MET A 36 12.19 2.42 6.64
N ASN A 37 13.33 1.80 6.37
CA ASN A 37 13.46 0.62 5.52
C ASN A 37 14.25 -0.47 6.25
N CYS A 38 14.05 -1.73 5.90
CA CYS A 38 14.84 -2.84 6.45
C CYS A 38 14.96 -4.00 5.46
N ASP A 39 15.95 -4.85 5.71
CA ASP A 39 16.16 -6.08 4.93
C ASP A 39 15.07 -7.12 5.20
N GLU A 40 14.67 -7.28 6.47
CA GLU A 40 13.71 -8.30 6.90
C GLU A 40 12.91 -7.86 8.13
N GLN A 41 11.65 -8.30 8.22
CA GLN A 41 10.82 -8.10 9.41
C GLN A 41 10.44 -9.45 10.03
N THR A 42 10.70 -9.62 11.35
CA THR A 42 10.32 -10.84 12.06
C THR A 42 8.81 -10.88 12.38
N HIS A 43 8.17 -9.73 12.50
CA HIS A 43 6.74 -9.57 12.81
C HIS A 43 6.10 -8.49 11.93
N GLY A 44 6.28 -8.60 10.60
CA GLY A 44 5.70 -7.67 9.64
C GLY A 44 4.18 -7.52 9.82
N ARG A 45 3.67 -6.29 9.68
CA ARG A 45 2.27 -5.93 9.91
C ARG A 45 1.52 -5.69 8.62
N GLY A 46 0.31 -6.24 8.53
CA GLY A 46 -0.68 -5.94 7.50
C GLY A 46 -1.91 -5.24 8.09
N SER A 47 -2.90 -4.93 7.28
CA SER A 47 -4.13 -4.25 7.73
C SER A 47 -4.91 -5.09 8.75
N GLY A 48 -5.41 -4.44 9.80
CA GLY A 48 -6.00 -5.10 10.97
C GLY A 48 -4.91 -5.86 11.76
N ASN A 49 -5.23 -7.03 12.25
CA ASN A 49 -4.28 -7.86 12.99
C ASN A 49 -3.56 -8.90 12.10
N ARG A 50 -3.49 -8.65 10.79
CA ARG A 50 -2.85 -9.58 9.85
C ARG A 50 -1.33 -9.44 9.87
N LYS A 51 -0.63 -10.56 9.68
CA LYS A 51 0.82 -10.56 9.51
C LYS A 51 1.17 -10.33 8.04
N TRP A 52 2.29 -9.65 7.81
CA TRP A 52 2.97 -9.58 6.54
C TRP A 52 4.20 -10.47 6.62
N ALA A 53 4.28 -11.49 5.79
CA ALA A 53 5.48 -12.32 5.70
C ALA A 53 6.56 -11.55 4.95
N SER A 54 7.72 -11.39 5.59
CA SER A 54 8.86 -10.65 5.06
C SER A 54 10.02 -11.57 4.81
N GLN A 55 10.74 -11.32 3.73
CA GLN A 55 11.97 -12.04 3.39
C GLN A 55 12.95 -11.05 2.79
N LYS A 56 14.25 -11.27 3.00
CA LYS A 56 15.31 -10.46 2.44
C LYS A 56 15.21 -10.37 0.90
N GLY A 57 15.51 -9.20 0.35
CA GLY A 57 15.41 -8.92 -1.09
C GLY A 57 14.06 -8.35 -1.52
N ASN A 58 13.25 -7.89 -0.57
CA ASN A 58 11.96 -7.24 -0.77
C ASN A 58 11.99 -5.79 -0.28
N ALA A 59 11.17 -4.92 -0.85
CA ALA A 59 11.03 -3.55 -0.36
C ALA A 59 10.06 -3.53 0.82
N LEU A 60 10.59 -3.25 2.01
CA LEU A 60 9.87 -3.21 3.28
C LEU A 60 10.03 -1.80 3.88
N THR A 61 9.01 -0.96 3.72
CA THR A 61 9.17 0.47 3.87
C THR A 61 8.02 1.11 4.65
N THR A 62 8.36 2.07 5.50
CA THR A 62 7.43 3.04 6.10
C THR A 62 7.99 4.44 5.91
N LEU A 63 7.34 5.25 5.09
CA LEU A 63 7.62 6.67 4.94
C LEU A 63 6.80 7.43 5.99
N ASN A 64 7.49 8.09 6.91
CA ASN A 64 6.90 8.86 8.00
C ASN A 64 6.87 10.34 7.61
N ILE A 65 5.67 10.88 7.40
CA ILE A 65 5.44 12.26 6.94
C ILE A 65 4.69 13.04 8.02
N LYS A 66 5.24 14.17 8.42
CA LYS A 66 4.59 15.11 9.33
C LYS A 66 3.24 15.56 8.80
N GLU A 67 2.25 15.66 9.68
CA GLU A 67 0.89 16.09 9.37
C GLU A 67 0.83 17.41 8.57
N LYS A 68 1.76 18.35 8.83
CA LYS A 68 1.84 19.61 8.09
C LYS A 68 2.11 19.47 6.59
N TYR A 69 2.62 18.33 6.14
CA TYR A 69 2.89 18.01 4.73
C TYR A 69 1.80 17.13 4.10
N MET A 70 0.80 16.72 4.89
CA MET A 70 -0.29 15.87 4.42
C MET A 70 -1.54 16.69 4.15
N PRO A 71 -1.93 16.88 2.88
CA PRO A 71 -3.15 17.61 2.55
C PRO A 71 -4.38 16.89 3.08
N LYS A 72 -5.24 17.60 3.81
CA LYS A 72 -6.42 17.01 4.45
C LYS A 72 -7.40 16.40 3.44
N GLU A 73 -7.46 17.01 2.27
CA GLU A 73 -8.36 16.66 1.18
C GLU A 73 -8.09 15.26 0.62
N ILE A 74 -6.82 14.83 0.64
CA ILE A 74 -6.44 13.53 0.07
C ILE A 74 -6.15 12.45 1.12
N LEU A 75 -6.40 12.71 2.40
CA LEU A 75 -6.12 11.70 3.44
C LEU A 75 -6.80 10.36 3.14
N LYS A 76 -8.07 10.38 2.69
CA LYS A 76 -8.81 9.17 2.29
C LYS A 76 -8.24 8.53 1.02
N LEU A 77 -7.62 9.33 0.16
CA LEU A 77 -7.07 8.89 -1.12
C LEU A 77 -5.58 8.53 -1.06
N THR A 78 -4.92 8.75 0.07
CA THR A 78 -3.50 8.44 0.23
C THR A 78 -3.15 6.99 -0.13
N PRO A 79 -3.91 5.95 0.28
CA PRO A 79 -3.62 4.58 -0.14
C PRO A 79 -3.73 4.37 -1.66
N PHE A 80 -4.64 5.11 -2.33
CA PHE A 80 -4.81 5.05 -3.79
C PHE A 80 -3.66 5.75 -4.51
N LEU A 81 -3.18 6.89 -3.99
CA LEU A 81 -2.00 7.58 -4.50
C LEU A 81 -0.76 6.69 -4.41
N ILE A 82 -0.55 6.02 -3.27
CA ILE A 82 0.57 5.07 -3.09
C ILE A 82 0.41 3.89 -4.06
N ALA A 83 -0.80 3.33 -4.21
CA ALA A 83 -1.05 2.23 -5.12
C ALA A 83 -0.75 2.61 -6.58
N ASN A 84 -1.14 3.82 -7.01
CA ASN A 84 -0.81 4.35 -8.33
C ASN A 84 0.71 4.41 -8.53
N SER A 85 1.44 4.97 -7.56
CA SER A 85 2.90 5.08 -7.62
C SER A 85 3.58 3.72 -7.71
N VAL A 86 3.22 2.79 -6.83
CA VAL A 86 3.80 1.43 -6.84
C VAL A 86 3.46 0.70 -8.15
N CYS A 87 2.19 0.73 -8.56
CA CYS A 87 1.73 0.07 -9.79
C CYS A 87 2.42 0.62 -11.04
N GLU A 88 2.56 1.94 -11.13
CA GLU A 88 3.26 2.62 -12.22
C GLU A 88 4.72 2.17 -12.31
N HIS A 89 5.45 2.17 -11.18
CA HIS A 89 6.87 1.79 -11.16
C HIS A 89 7.07 0.30 -11.43
N LEU A 90 6.22 -0.58 -10.92
CA LEU A 90 6.28 -2.00 -11.25
C LEU A 90 6.02 -2.23 -12.74
N ASN A 91 5.01 -1.57 -13.33
CA ASN A 91 4.67 -1.71 -14.75
C ASN A 91 5.73 -1.15 -15.70
N LYS A 92 6.61 -0.23 -15.25
CA LYS A 92 7.74 0.26 -16.05
C LYS A 92 8.86 -0.76 -16.23
N ILE A 93 9.01 -1.69 -15.30
CA ILE A 93 10.12 -2.64 -15.26
C ILE A 93 9.68 -4.09 -15.45
N SER A 94 8.39 -4.36 -15.55
CA SER A 94 7.84 -5.70 -15.75
C SER A 94 7.41 -5.97 -17.17
N ARG A 95 7.42 -7.25 -17.57
CA ARG A 95 6.86 -7.73 -18.83
C ARG A 95 5.34 -7.84 -18.79
N ASP A 96 4.81 -8.19 -17.61
CA ASP A 96 3.39 -8.40 -17.37
C ASP A 96 2.79 -7.22 -16.61
N LYS A 97 1.50 -6.99 -16.81
CA LYS A 97 0.80 -5.90 -16.14
C LYS A 97 0.46 -6.24 -14.69
N PHE A 98 0.82 -5.37 -13.76
CA PHE A 98 0.32 -5.33 -12.41
C PHE A 98 -0.94 -4.48 -12.32
N LEU A 99 -1.88 -4.90 -11.50
CA LEU A 99 -3.19 -4.29 -11.35
C LEU A 99 -3.49 -4.00 -9.88
N ILE A 100 -4.32 -2.99 -9.64
CA ILE A 100 -4.69 -2.57 -8.29
C ILE A 100 -6.02 -3.23 -7.90
N LYS A 101 -6.01 -3.95 -6.81
CA LYS A 101 -7.23 -4.46 -6.16
C LYS A 101 -7.60 -3.55 -5.00
N TRP A 102 -8.82 -3.06 -5.02
CA TRP A 102 -9.39 -2.26 -3.94
C TRP A 102 -9.31 -2.96 -2.56
N PRO A 103 -8.99 -2.23 -1.48
CA PRO A 103 -8.59 -0.82 -1.50
C PRO A 103 -7.09 -0.58 -1.65
N ASN A 104 -6.21 -1.55 -1.39
CA ASN A 104 -4.79 -1.32 -1.08
C ASN A 104 -3.84 -2.47 -1.44
N ASP A 105 -4.25 -3.38 -2.31
CA ASP A 105 -3.42 -4.50 -2.76
C ASP A 105 -3.01 -4.33 -4.22
N ILE A 106 -1.78 -4.72 -4.59
CA ILE A 106 -1.37 -4.83 -5.98
C ILE A 106 -1.17 -6.30 -6.31
N LEU A 107 -1.70 -6.71 -7.45
CA LEU A 107 -1.74 -8.08 -7.92
C LEU A 107 -1.03 -8.19 -9.27
N CYS A 108 -0.42 -9.35 -9.54
CA CYS A 108 0.03 -9.71 -10.88
C CYS A 108 -1.15 -10.19 -11.75
N ILE A 109 -0.87 -10.49 -13.01
CA ILE A 109 -1.87 -10.95 -13.99
C ILE A 109 -2.63 -12.21 -13.51
N ASP A 110 -1.95 -13.11 -12.80
CA ASP A 110 -2.55 -14.32 -12.21
C ASP A 110 -3.33 -14.04 -10.90
N GLN A 111 -3.60 -12.78 -10.61
CA GLN A 111 -4.30 -12.31 -9.42
C GLN A 111 -3.61 -12.64 -8.09
N ASN A 112 -2.33 -12.99 -8.10
CA ASN A 112 -1.53 -13.20 -6.91
C ASN A 112 -0.99 -11.85 -6.38
N LYS A 113 -0.85 -11.74 -5.06
CA LYS A 113 -0.49 -10.48 -4.42
C LYS A 113 1.02 -10.23 -4.45
N VAL A 114 1.44 -9.10 -5.04
CA VAL A 114 2.83 -8.64 -5.05
C VAL A 114 3.09 -7.56 -4.00
N CYS A 115 2.10 -6.71 -3.72
CA CYS A 115 2.26 -5.60 -2.77
C CYS A 115 1.04 -5.43 -1.86
N GLY A 116 1.30 -5.03 -0.62
CA GLY A 116 0.30 -4.55 0.33
C GLY A 116 0.67 -3.16 0.82
N ILE A 117 -0.34 -2.30 0.93
CA ILE A 117 -0.20 -0.92 1.37
C ILE A 117 -0.97 -0.75 2.68
N LEU A 118 -0.35 -0.05 3.62
CA LEU A 118 -0.97 0.31 4.89
C LEU A 118 -0.66 1.78 5.18
N VAL A 119 -1.69 2.57 5.44
CA VAL A 119 -1.54 3.94 5.92
C VAL A 119 -2.09 4.01 7.33
N ASP A 120 -1.34 4.64 8.22
CA ASP A 120 -1.70 4.80 9.62
C ASP A 120 -1.30 6.18 10.10
N LYS A 121 -1.73 6.58 11.30
CA LYS A 121 -1.32 7.82 11.95
C LYS A 121 -0.74 7.51 13.31
N TYR A 122 0.44 8.06 13.60
CA TYR A 122 1.07 7.97 14.90
C TYR A 122 1.53 9.36 15.35
N LYS A 123 0.95 9.87 16.43
CA LYS A 123 1.14 11.27 16.90
C LYS A 123 0.88 12.24 15.73
N ASP A 124 1.85 13.08 15.41
CA ASP A 124 1.81 14.07 14.33
C ASP A 124 2.42 13.58 13.01
N PHE A 125 2.59 12.26 12.85
CA PHE A 125 3.06 11.64 11.62
C PHE A 125 1.98 10.76 10.97
N TYR A 126 1.88 10.84 9.65
CA TYR A 126 1.25 9.81 8.83
C TYR A 126 2.31 8.80 8.39
N GLN A 127 2.02 7.52 8.56
CA GLN A 127 2.89 6.41 8.24
C GLN A 127 2.41 5.75 6.96
N LEU A 128 3.11 6.01 5.86
CA LEU A 128 2.80 5.48 4.53
C LEU A 128 3.64 4.22 4.32
N SER A 129 3.06 3.06 4.60
CA SER A 129 3.80 1.80 4.61
C SER A 129 3.43 0.94 3.41
N PHE A 130 4.43 0.29 2.83
CA PHE A 130 4.24 -0.71 1.79
C PHE A 130 5.26 -1.84 1.90
N GLY A 131 4.78 -3.05 1.63
CA GLY A 131 5.63 -4.22 1.44
C GLY A 131 5.49 -4.71 0.01
N ILE A 132 6.60 -4.84 -0.72
CA ILE A 132 6.62 -5.28 -2.12
C ILE A 132 7.50 -6.51 -2.24
N ASN A 133 6.95 -7.60 -2.74
CA ASN A 133 7.68 -8.81 -3.05
C ASN A 133 8.48 -8.61 -4.35
N LEU A 134 9.75 -8.27 -4.24
CA LEU A 134 10.64 -8.08 -5.40
C LEU A 134 11.29 -9.39 -5.82
N SER A 135 12.16 -9.96 -4.99
CA SER A 135 12.90 -11.19 -5.28
C SER A 135 12.35 -12.43 -4.57
N GLN A 136 11.61 -12.26 -3.49
CA GLN A 136 11.03 -13.34 -2.70
C GLN A 136 9.53 -13.13 -2.46
N CYS A 137 8.79 -14.23 -2.26
CA CYS A 137 7.41 -14.18 -1.80
C CYS A 137 7.14 -15.36 -0.87
N PRO A 138 6.19 -15.24 0.08
CA PRO A 138 5.86 -16.33 0.99
C PRO A 138 5.28 -17.52 0.27
N ASP A 139 5.60 -18.71 0.75
CA ASP A 139 4.94 -19.94 0.35
C ASP A 139 3.50 -19.99 0.83
N SER A 140 2.69 -20.84 0.21
CA SER A 140 1.27 -21.03 0.58
C SER A 140 1.07 -21.41 2.05
N SER A 141 2.03 -22.13 2.64
CA SER A 141 2.02 -22.51 4.07
C SER A 141 2.21 -21.32 5.03
N GLN A 142 2.84 -20.24 4.57
CA GLN A 142 3.05 -19.01 5.33
C GLN A 142 1.89 -18.03 5.20
N ILE A 143 0.96 -18.31 4.29
CA ILE A 143 -0.23 -17.51 4.05
C ILE A 143 -1.37 -18.05 4.91
N ARG A 144 -2.05 -17.16 5.64
CA ARG A 144 -3.22 -17.56 6.44
C ARG A 144 -4.29 -18.25 5.59
N LYS A 145 -5.07 -19.15 6.20
CA LYS A 145 -6.23 -19.79 5.55
C LYS A 145 -7.17 -18.70 4.99
N GLY A 146 -7.54 -18.84 3.71
CA GLY A 146 -8.33 -17.84 2.98
C GLY A 146 -7.58 -16.55 2.61
N GLY A 147 -6.26 -16.49 2.84
CA GLY A 147 -5.40 -15.42 2.31
C GLY A 147 -5.17 -15.58 0.81
N ARG A 148 -4.84 -14.48 0.14
CA ARG A 148 -4.51 -14.49 -1.28
C ARG A 148 -3.10 -15.04 -1.47
N THR A 149 -2.91 -15.89 -2.47
CA THR A 149 -1.59 -16.37 -2.90
C THR A 149 -0.69 -15.17 -3.22
N ALA A 150 0.60 -15.29 -2.93
CA ALA A 150 1.59 -14.27 -3.21
C ALA A 150 2.31 -14.54 -4.54
N CYS A 151 2.78 -13.46 -5.17
CA CYS A 151 3.77 -13.50 -6.24
C CYS A 151 4.89 -12.50 -5.95
N LYS A 152 5.93 -12.53 -6.77
CA LYS A 152 7.07 -11.60 -6.71
C LYS A 152 7.32 -10.99 -8.09
N LEU A 153 7.92 -9.78 -8.10
CA LEU A 153 8.30 -9.11 -9.34
C LEU A 153 9.21 -9.99 -10.20
N GLY A 154 10.14 -10.73 -9.59
CA GLY A 154 11.08 -11.60 -10.30
C GLY A 154 10.45 -12.69 -11.18
N ASN A 155 9.16 -13.00 -11.00
CA ASN A 155 8.44 -13.88 -11.93
C ASN A 155 7.99 -13.14 -13.21
N HIS A 156 7.97 -11.81 -13.20
CA HIS A 156 7.39 -10.93 -14.21
C HIS A 156 8.38 -9.91 -14.79
N SER A 157 9.63 -9.92 -14.35
CA SER A 157 10.68 -9.00 -14.78
C SER A 157 12.04 -9.70 -14.89
N ASP A 158 12.83 -9.30 -15.88
CA ASP A 158 14.22 -9.76 -16.02
C ASP A 158 15.18 -8.96 -15.13
N THR A 159 14.73 -7.80 -14.66
CA THR A 159 15.52 -6.93 -13.80
C THR A 159 14.80 -6.72 -12.46
N ILE A 160 15.46 -7.08 -11.38
CA ILE A 160 14.96 -6.84 -10.02
C ILE A 160 15.75 -5.66 -9.45
N PRO A 161 15.08 -4.56 -9.10
CA PRO A 161 15.76 -3.41 -8.53
C PRO A 161 16.28 -3.73 -7.12
N GLU A 162 17.30 -2.99 -6.69
CA GLU A 162 17.77 -3.03 -5.31
C GLU A 162 16.67 -2.50 -4.38
N PRO A 163 16.30 -3.23 -3.30
CA PRO A 163 15.11 -2.92 -2.49
C PRO A 163 15.10 -1.52 -1.87
N LEU A 164 16.25 -1.07 -1.32
CA LEU A 164 16.37 0.25 -0.71
C LEU A 164 16.28 1.36 -1.78
N GLU A 165 16.98 1.23 -2.89
CA GLU A 165 16.95 2.21 -3.98
C GLU A 165 15.54 2.34 -4.58
N PHE A 166 14.86 1.21 -4.76
CA PHE A 166 13.48 1.20 -5.24
C PHE A 166 12.52 1.87 -4.24
N SER A 167 12.72 1.62 -2.95
CA SER A 167 11.94 2.28 -1.88
C SER A 167 12.15 3.79 -1.88
N ILE A 168 13.38 4.25 -2.03
CA ILE A 168 13.72 5.69 -2.11
C ILE A 168 13.05 6.34 -3.33
N LEU A 169 13.13 5.68 -4.49
CA LEU A 169 12.50 6.15 -5.73
C LEU A 169 10.99 6.31 -5.56
N LEU A 170 10.32 5.30 -5.00
CA LEU A 170 8.88 5.34 -4.72
C LEU A 170 8.52 6.44 -3.73
N CYS A 171 9.28 6.60 -2.65
CA CYS A 171 9.01 7.62 -1.63
C CYS A 171 9.17 9.04 -2.20
N LYS A 172 10.15 9.29 -3.07
CA LYS A 172 10.31 10.56 -3.78
C LYS A 172 9.11 10.85 -4.70
N ASP A 173 8.64 9.85 -5.46
CA ASP A 173 7.46 9.98 -6.31
C ASP A 173 6.20 10.26 -5.49
N ILE A 174 5.99 9.53 -4.39
CA ILE A 174 4.88 9.75 -3.46
C ILE A 174 4.92 11.18 -2.89
N CYS A 175 6.08 11.65 -2.42
CA CYS A 175 6.25 13.01 -1.91
C CYS A 175 5.95 14.08 -2.97
N SER A 176 6.37 13.87 -4.21
CA SER A 176 6.04 14.75 -5.34
C SER A 176 4.54 14.79 -5.61
N LYS A 177 3.89 13.63 -5.64
CA LYS A 177 2.44 13.52 -5.85
C LYS A 177 1.62 14.09 -4.70
N LEU A 178 2.09 14.00 -3.45
CA LEU A 178 1.46 14.66 -2.30
C LEU A 178 1.41 16.18 -2.42
N LYS A 179 2.39 16.80 -3.07
CA LYS A 179 2.45 18.26 -3.29
C LYS A 179 1.55 18.73 -4.42
N THR A 180 1.48 17.95 -5.48
CA THR A 180 0.78 18.30 -6.72
C THR A 180 -0.53 17.55 -6.88
N TYR A 181 -1.13 17.12 -5.76
CA TYR A 181 -2.31 16.27 -5.75
C TYR A 181 -3.51 16.90 -6.47
N ASP A 182 -4.25 16.03 -7.13
CA ASP A 182 -5.58 16.26 -7.67
C ASP A 182 -6.41 15.01 -7.36
N CYS A 183 -7.44 15.18 -6.53
CA CYS A 183 -8.29 14.07 -6.10
C CYS A 183 -8.91 13.30 -7.27
N LYS A 184 -9.38 14.04 -8.29
CA LYS A 184 -9.97 13.45 -9.49
C LYS A 184 -8.94 12.63 -10.27
N LYS A 185 -7.76 13.19 -10.46
CA LYS A 185 -6.65 12.53 -11.17
C LYS A 185 -6.20 11.27 -10.43
N ILE A 186 -6.08 11.29 -9.09
CA ILE A 186 -5.74 10.11 -8.29
C ILE A 186 -6.72 8.96 -8.58
N ILE A 187 -8.03 9.24 -8.58
CA ILE A 187 -9.06 8.23 -8.83
C ILE A 187 -9.07 7.78 -10.29
N GLU A 188 -8.91 8.69 -11.25
CA GLU A 188 -8.84 8.34 -12.67
C GLU A 188 -7.63 7.45 -13.00
N GLU A 189 -6.45 7.74 -12.43
CA GLU A 189 -5.26 6.92 -12.58
C GLU A 189 -5.44 5.54 -11.92
N TRP A 190 -6.06 5.50 -10.74
CA TRP A 190 -6.36 4.26 -10.05
C TRP A 190 -7.29 3.38 -10.90
N LYS A 191 -8.39 3.94 -11.44
CA LYS A 191 -9.35 3.22 -12.31
C LYS A 191 -8.68 2.57 -13.53
N LYS A 192 -7.69 3.23 -14.14
CA LYS A 192 -6.96 2.68 -15.32
C LYS A 192 -6.21 1.39 -15.01
N ASN A 193 -5.82 1.21 -13.75
CA ASN A 193 -5.06 0.04 -13.29
C ASN A 193 -5.88 -0.86 -12.37
N ALA A 194 -7.15 -0.52 -12.10
CA ALA A 194 -8.01 -1.27 -11.20
C ALA A 194 -8.47 -2.58 -11.83
N ILE A 195 -8.60 -3.60 -10.99
CA ILE A 195 -9.24 -4.86 -11.34
C ILE A 195 -10.65 -4.92 -10.73
N PHE A 196 -11.68 -4.97 -11.57
CA PHE A 196 -13.09 -5.04 -11.17
C PHE A 196 -13.69 -6.45 -11.27
N ASP A 197 -12.95 -7.41 -11.82
CA ASP A 197 -13.45 -8.79 -12.00
C ASP A 197 -13.25 -9.67 -10.77
N ILE A 198 -12.66 -9.15 -9.70
CA ILE A 198 -12.46 -9.87 -8.44
C ILE A 198 -13.57 -9.52 -7.48
N LYS A 199 -14.39 -10.51 -7.10
CA LYS A 199 -15.38 -10.34 -6.04
C LYS A 199 -14.73 -9.96 -4.71
N VAL A 200 -15.38 -9.10 -3.96
CA VAL A 200 -14.96 -8.61 -2.64
C VAL A 200 -15.97 -9.00 -1.56
N THR A 201 -15.53 -9.04 -0.31
CA THR A 201 -16.40 -9.22 0.86
C THR A 201 -16.34 -7.94 1.70
N LYS A 202 -17.40 -7.65 2.45
CA LYS A 202 -17.34 -6.61 3.48
C LYS A 202 -16.37 -7.03 4.58
N ARG A 203 -15.66 -6.07 5.12
CA ARG A 203 -14.79 -6.31 6.27
C ARG A 203 -15.65 -6.67 7.49
N ASN A 204 -15.25 -7.73 8.20
CA ASN A 204 -15.98 -8.27 9.37
C ASN A 204 -17.40 -8.78 9.06
N ASP A 205 -17.70 -9.10 7.82
CA ASP A 205 -18.95 -9.80 7.43
C ASP A 205 -18.72 -11.31 7.50
N GLU A 206 -19.30 -11.94 8.50
CA GLU A 206 -19.24 -13.39 8.69
C GLU A 206 -20.17 -14.16 7.74
N SER A 207 -21.09 -13.48 7.06
CA SER A 207 -22.00 -14.11 6.09
C SER A 207 -21.28 -14.64 4.87
N GLY A 208 -20.05 -14.16 4.59
CA GLY A 208 -19.27 -14.52 3.40
C GLY A 208 -19.87 -13.99 2.09
N LYS A 209 -20.84 -13.06 2.16
CA LYS A 209 -21.49 -12.49 0.97
C LYS A 209 -20.46 -11.88 0.04
N LEU A 210 -20.55 -12.24 -1.24
CA LEU A 210 -19.68 -11.78 -2.29
C LEU A 210 -20.32 -10.64 -3.07
N TYR A 211 -19.54 -9.63 -3.38
CA TYR A 211 -19.95 -8.46 -4.15
C TYR A 211 -19.08 -8.30 -5.37
N LYS A 212 -19.68 -7.97 -6.52
CA LYS A 212 -18.95 -7.61 -7.73
C LYS A 212 -18.69 -6.10 -7.71
N PRO A 213 -17.42 -5.67 -7.80
CA PRO A 213 -17.08 -4.25 -7.98
C PRO A 213 -17.64 -3.70 -9.27
N LEU A 214 -18.16 -2.48 -9.24
CA LEU A 214 -18.68 -1.75 -10.40
C LEU A 214 -17.84 -0.50 -10.70
N ASP A 215 -17.61 0.32 -9.68
CA ASP A 215 -16.90 1.60 -9.82
C ASP A 215 -16.39 2.07 -8.44
N ILE A 216 -15.64 3.18 -8.44
CA ILE A 216 -15.15 3.86 -7.24
C ILE A 216 -15.51 5.36 -7.34
N ASP A 217 -15.97 5.95 -6.25
CA ASP A 217 -16.26 7.38 -6.17
C ASP A 217 -15.01 8.23 -5.85
N LEU A 218 -15.19 9.56 -5.82
CA LEU A 218 -14.12 10.51 -5.53
C LEU A 218 -13.62 10.47 -4.07
N ASP A 219 -14.36 9.80 -3.17
CA ASP A 219 -13.95 9.54 -1.78
C ASP A 219 -13.23 8.19 -1.62
N GLY A 220 -13.03 7.44 -2.70
CA GLY A 220 -12.41 6.11 -2.69
C GLY A 220 -13.34 4.99 -2.24
N LYS A 221 -14.66 5.23 -2.13
CA LYS A 221 -15.64 4.21 -1.79
C LYS A 221 -15.95 3.35 -3.01
N LEU A 222 -16.06 2.03 -2.80
CA LEU A 222 -16.33 1.09 -3.87
C LEU A 222 -17.84 0.89 -4.06
N LYS A 223 -18.34 1.18 -5.26
CA LYS A 223 -19.67 0.80 -5.69
C LYS A 223 -19.65 -0.68 -6.09
N VAL A 224 -20.56 -1.47 -5.54
CA VAL A 224 -20.63 -2.91 -5.75
C VAL A 224 -22.07 -3.35 -6.01
N VAL A 225 -22.23 -4.54 -6.57
CA VAL A 225 -23.51 -5.22 -6.72
C VAL A 225 -23.40 -6.65 -6.14
N ASP A 226 -24.45 -7.06 -5.43
CA ASP A 226 -24.55 -8.43 -4.92
C ASP A 226 -25.15 -9.40 -5.95
N GLU A 227 -25.35 -10.67 -5.55
CA GLU A 227 -25.89 -11.71 -6.43
C GLU A 227 -27.39 -11.51 -6.77
N ASP A 228 -28.11 -10.75 -5.95
CA ASP A 228 -29.50 -10.39 -6.15
C ASP A 228 -29.68 -9.14 -7.01
N GLY A 229 -28.57 -8.53 -7.49
CA GLY A 229 -28.58 -7.30 -8.27
C GLY A 229 -28.72 -6.02 -7.44
N LYS A 230 -28.64 -6.10 -6.11
CA LYS A 230 -28.72 -4.93 -5.24
C LYS A 230 -27.37 -4.22 -5.19
N GLU A 231 -27.40 -2.92 -5.50
CA GLU A 231 -26.21 -2.05 -5.40
C GLU A 231 -25.97 -1.60 -3.96
N GLU A 232 -24.71 -1.55 -3.57
CA GLU A 232 -24.25 -1.04 -2.28
C GLU A 232 -22.95 -0.24 -2.45
N ILE A 233 -22.60 0.56 -1.43
CA ILE A 233 -21.34 1.32 -1.37
C ILE A 233 -20.52 0.79 -0.19
N LEU A 234 -19.31 0.35 -0.47
CA LEU A 234 -18.35 -0.11 0.54
C LEU A 234 -17.33 0.97 0.85
N ASP A 235 -17.20 1.29 2.15
CA ASP A 235 -16.15 2.19 2.64
C ASP A 235 -14.84 1.41 2.83
N PRO A 236 -13.68 1.94 2.41
CA PRO A 236 -12.39 1.28 2.58
C PRO A 236 -11.98 1.13 4.06
N GLN A 237 -12.63 1.84 4.99
CA GLN A 237 -12.42 1.76 6.44
C GLN A 237 -10.94 1.92 6.84
N PHE A 238 -10.31 2.98 6.38
CA PHE A 238 -8.95 3.30 6.79
C PHE A 238 -8.95 3.81 8.25
N PRO A 239 -8.11 3.22 9.13
CA PRO A 239 -8.16 3.51 10.57
C PRO A 239 -7.74 4.94 10.94
N PHE A 240 -7.00 5.63 10.06
CA PHE A 240 -6.47 6.97 10.28
C PHE A 240 -7.42 8.10 9.83
N VAL A 241 -8.51 7.78 9.15
CA VAL A 241 -9.52 8.77 8.77
C VAL A 241 -10.54 8.88 9.89
N PRO A 242 -10.78 10.09 10.45
CA PRO A 242 -11.83 10.30 11.44
C PRO A 242 -13.17 9.80 10.90
N LYS A 243 -13.89 9.00 11.67
CA LYS A 243 -15.28 8.69 11.38
C LYS A 243 -16.06 9.98 11.60
N ILE A 244 -16.62 10.56 10.53
CA ILE A 244 -17.56 11.68 10.59
C ILE A 244 -18.92 11.17 11.02
#